data_3d8664fcfe0c372f6076f991ebf3e226
#
_entry.id   3d8664fcfe0c372f6076f991ebf3e226
#
_cell.length_a   1.000
_cell.length_b   1.000
_cell.length_c   1.000
_cell.angle_alpha   90.00
_cell.angle_beta   90.00
_cell.angle_gamma   90.00
#
_symmetry.space_group_name_H-M   'P 1'
#
loop_
_entity.id
_entity.type
_entity.pdbx_description
1 polymer ?
#
loop_
_entity_poly.entity_id
_entity_poly.type
_entity_poly.pdbx_seq_one_letter_code
_entity_poly.pdbx_strand_id
1 'polypeptide(L)'
;MERQVHPHASMLTLQFPLVGCRFCLHRLVWKWIKRVMTCSLATLLCAAEPQLLQPVGGTQDGGLARVLSVMDKEAIERFEPDTEVVFHMFNDLLRAYTHQDNVKDAWNVFIKPEDIVGIKVLSDPGSVSGTRPAVVEAVIKSLLSVGFSGRQIIIWDRRKGLLVATGYDQLAKRLGVSIAGSVDYGFDQAVYYEAPLVGNLVFGDHEFGRDEPGIGRKSYVSKLLTQKLTRVIQIHPMLNHYLGGVNGHVVGLATGGVDNSLRFTLDEDRYHEAIPEICAIPALYDKLAFSLVDALISQYQGEERGFLQYSTVLGELRISKDPVALDVLSMMEINRQRNQSGLKRHRSAFQLYRNAELLQLGVSDPSNILFERIR
;
A
#
# COMPACT_ATOMS: atom_id res chain seq x y z
N MET A 1 -16.58 -27.05 -60.72
CA MET A 1 -15.22 -27.24 -61.19
C MET A 1 -14.34 -27.29 -59.96
N GLU A 2 -14.28 -28.38 -59.30
CA GLU A 2 -13.38 -29.54 -59.33
C GLU A 2 -11.92 -29.22 -59.73
N ARG A 3 -11.04 -29.38 -58.77
CA ARG A 3 -10.01 -30.40 -58.72
C ARG A 3 -9.30 -30.47 -57.38
N GLN A 4 -9.46 -31.65 -56.78
CA GLN A 4 -8.57 -32.24 -55.77
C GLN A 4 -7.16 -32.44 -56.32
N VAL A 5 -6.15 -32.59 -55.47
CA VAL A 5 -5.22 -33.72 -55.37
C VAL A 5 -4.35 -33.63 -54.11
N HIS A 6 -4.41 -34.64 -53.27
CA HIS A 6 -3.45 -35.12 -52.24
C HIS A 6 -2.42 -36.05 -52.91
N PRO A 7 -1.51 -36.75 -52.20
CA PRO A 7 -0.53 -36.44 -51.15
C PRO A 7 0.88 -37.01 -51.49
N HIS A 8 1.90 -36.85 -50.65
CA HIS A 8 2.91 -37.90 -50.48
C HIS A 8 3.73 -37.74 -49.19
N ALA A 9 3.64 -38.78 -48.36
CA ALA A 9 4.53 -39.07 -47.24
C ALA A 9 5.86 -39.66 -47.71
N SER A 10 6.94 -39.42 -46.99
CA SER A 10 8.08 -40.33 -46.97
C SER A 10 8.77 -40.33 -45.59
N MET A 11 8.61 -41.47 -44.93
CA MET A 11 9.43 -41.94 -43.82
C MET A 11 10.88 -42.15 -44.25
N LEU A 12 11.82 -41.79 -43.45
CA LEU A 12 13.20 -42.29 -43.49
C LEU A 12 13.61 -42.76 -42.09
N THR A 13 13.59 -44.09 -42.00
CA THR A 13 14.22 -44.90 -40.93
C THR A 13 15.72 -44.94 -41.16
N LEU A 14 16.52 -44.71 -40.12
CA LEU A 14 17.93 -45.07 -40.10
C LEU A 14 18.26 -45.91 -38.88
N GLN A 15 18.75 -47.11 -39.20
CA GLN A 15 19.18 -48.17 -38.32
C GLN A 15 20.55 -47.88 -37.71
N PHE A 16 20.74 -48.38 -36.47
CA PHE A 16 22.01 -48.52 -35.81
C PHE A 16 22.78 -49.77 -36.24
N PRO A 17 24.10 -49.82 -36.05
CA PRO A 17 24.74 -51.06 -35.66
C PRO A 17 25.46 -50.98 -34.30
N LEU A 18 25.26 -52.02 -33.53
CA LEU A 18 25.97 -52.41 -32.34
C LEU A 18 27.32 -53.11 -32.71
N VAL A 19 28.40 -52.75 -32.02
CA VAL A 19 29.55 -53.60 -31.66
C VAL A 19 30.26 -52.88 -30.52
N GLY A 20 30.54 -53.34 -29.33
CA GLY A 20 30.97 -54.60 -28.81
C GLY A 20 32.16 -54.38 -27.92
N CYS A 21 32.00 -54.62 -26.62
CA CYS A 21 33.01 -55.10 -25.65
C CYS A 21 34.21 -54.23 -25.21
N ARG A 22 34.24 -53.84 -23.93
CA ARG A 22 35.22 -54.39 -22.94
C ARG A 22 34.97 -53.85 -21.55
N PHE A 23 34.58 -54.74 -20.69
CA PHE A 23 34.67 -54.67 -19.22
C PHE A 23 36.11 -54.55 -18.74
N CYS A 24 36.34 -53.78 -17.72
CA CYS A 24 37.37 -53.76 -16.69
C CYS A 24 38.05 -52.38 -16.58
N LEU A 25 37.51 -51.54 -15.73
CA LEU A 25 38.26 -50.53 -14.95
C LEU A 25 37.31 -49.66 -14.08
N HIS A 26 36.15 -50.17 -13.72
CA HIS A 26 35.14 -49.31 -13.05
C HIS A 26 34.93 -49.59 -11.56
N ARG A 27 35.80 -50.35 -10.87
CA ARG A 27 35.57 -50.67 -9.45
C ARG A 27 36.43 -49.90 -8.44
N LEU A 28 37.42 -49.11 -8.86
CA LEU A 28 38.27 -48.34 -7.95
C LEU A 28 37.97 -46.85 -7.89
N VAL A 29 37.41 -46.27 -8.94
CA VAL A 29 37.05 -44.81 -9.00
C VAL A 29 35.72 -44.52 -8.28
N TRP A 30 34.79 -45.48 -8.24
CA TRP A 30 33.48 -45.29 -7.60
C TRP A 30 33.49 -45.29 -6.05
N LYS A 31 34.52 -45.87 -5.43
CA LYS A 31 34.66 -45.84 -3.97
C LYS A 31 35.25 -44.52 -3.44
N TRP A 32 35.99 -43.79 -4.26
CA TRP A 32 36.54 -42.48 -3.90
C TRP A 32 35.50 -41.35 -4.12
N ILE A 33 34.71 -41.40 -5.16
CA ILE A 33 33.66 -40.41 -5.45
C ILE A 33 32.54 -40.50 -4.40
N LYS A 34 32.19 -41.68 -3.89
CA LYS A 34 31.17 -41.77 -2.80
C LYS A 34 31.67 -41.25 -1.44
N ARG A 35 32.95 -41.21 -1.17
CA ARG A 35 33.48 -40.67 0.10
C ARG A 35 33.72 -39.17 0.09
N VAL A 36 33.89 -38.56 -1.06
CA VAL A 36 34.05 -37.11 -1.20
C VAL A 36 32.67 -36.40 -1.34
N MET A 37 31.67 -37.05 -1.94
CA MET A 37 30.31 -36.49 -2.03
C MET A 37 29.50 -36.56 -0.73
N THR A 38 29.83 -37.46 0.20
CA THR A 38 29.14 -37.54 1.50
C THR A 38 29.67 -36.59 2.56
N CYS A 39 30.87 -36.01 2.37
CA CYS A 39 31.37 -34.97 3.27
C CYS A 39 31.06 -33.54 2.82
N SER A 40 30.75 -33.31 1.53
CA SER A 40 30.40 -31.95 1.04
C SER A 40 28.91 -31.65 1.00
N LEU A 41 28.03 -32.66 1.14
CA LEU A 41 26.56 -32.41 1.26
C LEU A 41 26.09 -32.27 2.71
N ALA A 42 26.93 -32.63 3.70
CA ALA A 42 26.56 -32.48 5.12
C ALA A 42 26.87 -31.11 5.70
N THR A 43 27.61 -30.25 5.00
CA THR A 43 27.94 -28.88 5.44
C THR A 43 27.18 -27.77 4.67
N LEU A 44 26.32 -28.11 3.71
CA LEU A 44 25.47 -27.15 3.01
C LEU A 44 23.97 -27.26 3.35
N LEU A 45 23.62 -28.10 4.33
CA LEU A 45 22.26 -28.22 4.88
C LEU A 45 22.19 -27.68 6.33
N CYS A 46 23.11 -26.78 6.68
CA CYS A 46 23.01 -26.06 7.94
C CYS A 46 22.33 -24.72 7.69
N ALA A 47 21.05 -24.69 8.08
CA ALA A 47 20.33 -23.53 8.53
C ALA A 47 20.07 -22.43 7.48
N ALA A 48 19.12 -22.65 6.59
CA ALA A 48 18.07 -21.68 6.49
C ALA A 48 16.88 -22.26 7.29
N GLU A 49 16.89 -22.05 8.61
CA GLU A 49 15.64 -22.02 9.32
C GLU A 49 14.76 -20.99 8.58
N PRO A 50 13.50 -21.33 8.24
CA PRO A 50 12.57 -20.29 7.84
C PRO A 50 12.56 -19.32 9.02
N GLN A 51 13.14 -18.13 8.83
CA GLN A 51 12.83 -17.02 9.71
C GLN A 51 11.31 -16.90 9.65
N LEU A 52 10.67 -17.41 10.68
CA LEU A 52 9.29 -17.03 10.99
C LEU A 52 9.31 -15.51 10.95
N LEU A 53 8.72 -14.96 9.87
CA LEU A 53 8.47 -13.55 9.73
C LEU A 53 7.81 -13.13 11.03
N GLN A 54 8.54 -12.40 11.86
CA GLN A 54 7.92 -11.78 13.02
C GLN A 54 6.81 -10.87 12.48
N PRO A 55 5.60 -10.96 12.99
CA PRO A 55 4.50 -10.14 12.51
C PRO A 55 4.89 -8.67 12.67
N VAL A 56 5.11 -7.98 11.56
CA VAL A 56 5.38 -6.54 11.51
C VAL A 56 4.06 -5.75 11.71
N GLY A 57 2.97 -6.43 11.93
CA GLY A 57 1.68 -5.86 12.31
C GLY A 57 1.71 -5.42 13.78
N GLY A 58 1.55 -4.12 14.02
CA GLY A 58 1.60 -3.52 15.34
C GLY A 58 0.44 -3.89 16.26
N THR A 59 0.37 -5.12 16.72
CA THR A 59 -0.39 -5.47 17.93
C THR A 59 0.48 -5.13 19.12
N GLN A 60 0.30 -3.95 19.68
CA GLN A 60 0.82 -3.60 21.01
C GLN A 60 -0.32 -3.75 22.02
N ASP A 61 0.01 -4.29 23.20
CA ASP A 61 -0.92 -4.60 24.30
C ASP A 61 -1.92 -5.75 24.06
N GLY A 62 -1.42 -6.98 24.19
CA GLY A 62 -2.32 -8.14 24.35
C GLY A 62 -3.18 -8.52 23.13
N GLY A 63 -2.81 -8.10 21.91
CA GLY A 63 -3.55 -8.44 20.68
C GLY A 63 -4.54 -7.36 20.23
N LEU A 64 -4.65 -6.22 20.92
CA LEU A 64 -5.52 -5.11 20.53
C LEU A 64 -4.79 -4.13 19.59
N ALA A 65 -5.48 -3.68 18.54
CA ALA A 65 -5.01 -2.56 17.71
C ALA A 65 -5.31 -1.24 18.44
N ARG A 66 -4.30 -0.40 18.63
CA ARG A 66 -4.48 0.92 19.25
C ARG A 66 -4.69 1.98 18.17
N VAL A 67 -5.78 2.72 18.29
CA VAL A 67 -6.09 3.91 17.51
C VAL A 67 -6.28 5.08 18.45
N LEU A 68 -5.53 6.15 18.23
CA LEU A 68 -5.64 7.37 19.04
C LEU A 68 -6.21 8.50 18.18
N SER A 69 -7.08 9.32 18.75
CA SER A 69 -7.64 10.50 18.08
C SER A 69 -7.48 11.77 18.90
N VAL A 70 -7.43 12.89 18.18
CA VAL A 70 -7.54 14.24 18.74
C VAL A 70 -8.60 15.00 17.97
N MET A 71 -9.37 15.84 18.65
CA MET A 71 -10.41 16.66 18.05
C MET A 71 -10.28 18.10 18.54
N ASP A 72 -10.32 19.04 17.57
CA ASP A 72 -10.40 20.46 17.86
C ASP A 72 -11.44 21.11 16.93
N LYS A 73 -12.37 21.85 17.50
CA LYS A 73 -13.42 22.55 16.74
C LYS A 73 -12.89 23.76 15.96
N GLU A 74 -11.77 24.30 16.39
CA GLU A 74 -11.09 25.44 15.76
C GLU A 74 -10.23 25.01 14.56
N ALA A 75 -10.01 23.68 14.38
CA ALA A 75 -9.26 23.15 13.26
C ALA A 75 -9.88 23.43 11.88
N ILE A 76 -11.18 23.73 11.83
CA ILE A 76 -11.92 24.02 10.61
C ILE A 76 -12.82 25.24 10.82
N GLU A 77 -12.58 26.29 10.05
CA GLU A 77 -13.48 27.44 9.92
C GLU A 77 -13.98 27.53 8.46
N ARG A 78 -15.32 27.56 8.25
CA ARG A 78 -15.95 27.69 6.92
C ARG A 78 -15.44 26.68 5.88
N PHE A 79 -15.21 25.43 6.32
CA PHE A 79 -14.63 24.33 5.52
C PHE A 79 -13.13 24.50 5.18
N GLU A 80 -12.46 25.53 5.67
CA GLU A 80 -11.03 25.73 5.51
C GLU A 80 -10.28 25.32 6.77
N PRO A 81 -9.19 24.54 6.66
CA PRO A 81 -8.39 24.12 7.81
C PRO A 81 -7.55 25.28 8.36
N ASP A 82 -7.53 25.44 9.69
CA ASP A 82 -6.50 26.24 10.36
C ASP A 82 -5.20 25.43 10.47
N THR A 83 -4.16 25.86 9.75
CA THR A 83 -2.89 25.13 9.65
C THR A 83 -2.12 25.06 10.96
N GLU A 84 -2.22 26.07 11.83
CA GLU A 84 -1.51 26.08 13.11
C GLU A 84 -2.22 25.19 14.14
N VAL A 85 -3.55 25.22 14.17
CA VAL A 85 -4.33 24.29 15.03
C VAL A 85 -4.05 22.85 14.62
N VAL A 86 -4.10 22.55 13.31
CA VAL A 86 -3.80 21.20 12.78
C VAL A 86 -2.37 20.77 13.10
N PHE A 87 -1.40 21.68 13.07
CA PHE A 87 -0.01 21.39 13.45
C PHE A 87 0.11 21.00 14.92
N HIS A 88 -0.55 21.73 15.81
CA HIS A 88 -0.57 21.40 17.25
C HIS A 88 -1.28 20.08 17.50
N MET A 89 -2.46 19.87 16.91
CA MET A 89 -3.19 18.60 17.00
C MET A 89 -2.31 17.41 16.59
N PHE A 90 -1.59 17.51 15.48
CA PHE A 90 -0.73 16.43 15.00
C PHE A 90 0.42 16.13 15.99
N ASN A 91 1.12 17.17 16.49
CA ASN A 91 2.21 16.98 17.44
C ASN A 91 1.76 16.39 18.77
N ASP A 92 0.61 16.81 19.27
CA ASP A 92 0.03 16.25 20.50
C ASP A 92 -0.37 14.80 20.30
N LEU A 93 -1.00 14.51 19.17
CA LEU A 93 -1.38 13.15 18.78
C LEU A 93 -0.16 12.23 18.65
N LEU A 94 0.90 12.69 17.99
CA LEU A 94 2.14 11.94 17.80
C LEU A 94 2.82 11.62 19.14
N ARG A 95 2.95 12.60 20.02
CA ARG A 95 3.54 12.43 21.36
C ARG A 95 2.71 11.46 22.22
N ALA A 96 1.40 11.64 22.25
CA ALA A 96 0.50 10.77 23.00
C ALA A 96 0.50 9.34 22.49
N TYR A 97 0.52 9.15 21.16
CA TYR A 97 0.55 7.82 20.55
C TYR A 97 1.85 7.07 20.87
N THR A 98 2.98 7.78 20.89
CA THR A 98 4.30 7.20 21.14
C THR A 98 4.69 7.19 22.62
N HIS A 99 3.86 7.77 23.50
CA HIS A 99 4.16 7.96 24.93
C HIS A 99 5.48 8.73 25.16
N GLN A 100 5.77 9.73 24.32
CA GLN A 100 6.97 10.56 24.40
C GLN A 100 6.64 11.99 24.83
N ASP A 101 7.52 12.58 25.66
CA ASP A 101 7.32 13.93 26.16
C ASP A 101 7.60 15.02 25.11
N ASN A 102 8.45 14.71 24.13
CA ASN A 102 8.82 15.66 23.09
C ASN A 102 8.68 15.07 21.68
N VAL A 103 8.54 15.97 20.70
CA VAL A 103 8.28 15.61 19.29
C VAL A 103 9.45 14.85 18.68
N LYS A 104 10.70 15.17 19.06
CA LYS A 104 11.88 14.52 18.48
C LYS A 104 11.94 13.04 18.85
N ASP A 105 11.74 12.72 20.12
CA ASP A 105 11.73 11.33 20.57
C ASP A 105 10.52 10.57 20.03
N ALA A 106 9.38 11.25 19.87
CA ALA A 106 8.21 10.68 19.23
C ALA A 106 8.49 10.27 17.76
N TRP A 107 9.19 11.12 16.99
CA TRP A 107 9.60 10.77 15.64
C TRP A 107 10.63 9.64 15.58
N ASN A 108 11.56 9.57 16.53
CA ASN A 108 12.57 8.51 16.60
C ASN A 108 11.98 7.10 16.77
N VAL A 109 10.71 6.99 17.24
CA VAL A 109 9.98 5.71 17.30
C VAL A 109 9.70 5.15 15.89
N PHE A 110 9.55 6.02 14.89
CA PHE A 110 9.09 5.65 13.55
C PHE A 110 10.17 5.77 12.48
N ILE A 111 11.04 6.77 12.58
CA ILE A 111 11.91 7.23 11.50
C ILE A 111 13.34 7.41 12.03
N LYS A 112 14.31 6.97 11.23
CA LYS A 112 15.74 7.16 11.46
C LYS A 112 16.27 8.33 10.64
N PRO A 113 17.38 8.96 11.03
CA PRO A 113 17.95 10.11 10.32
C PRO A 113 18.31 9.84 8.85
N GLU A 114 18.66 8.60 8.52
CA GLU A 114 19.02 8.17 7.15
C GLU A 114 17.81 7.83 6.26
N ASP A 115 16.60 7.76 6.81
CA ASP A 115 15.43 7.36 6.07
C ASP A 115 15.06 8.36 4.96
N ILE A 116 14.49 7.84 3.88
CA ILE A 116 13.80 8.61 2.86
C ILE A 116 12.31 8.36 3.05
N VAL A 117 11.61 9.39 3.52
CA VAL A 117 10.22 9.30 3.94
C VAL A 117 9.29 9.65 2.79
N GLY A 118 8.44 8.72 2.41
CA GLY A 118 7.33 8.95 1.49
C GLY A 118 6.05 9.26 2.24
N ILE A 119 5.45 10.42 1.98
CA ILE A 119 4.11 10.75 2.50
C ILE A 119 3.09 10.43 1.41
N LYS A 120 2.38 9.31 1.57
CA LYS A 120 1.29 8.90 0.68
C LYS A 120 0.05 9.73 0.98
N VAL A 121 -0.51 10.31 -0.06
CA VAL A 121 -1.76 11.09 0.01
C VAL A 121 -2.78 10.56 -1.00
N LEU A 122 -4.03 10.93 -0.85
CA LEU A 122 -5.08 10.74 -1.86
C LEU A 122 -5.36 12.08 -2.52
N SER A 123 -4.86 12.29 -3.75
CA SER A 123 -4.99 13.55 -4.48
C SER A 123 -6.10 13.55 -5.52
N ASP A 124 -6.58 12.38 -5.96
CA ASP A 124 -7.54 12.24 -7.06
C ASP A 124 -8.86 13.00 -6.83
N PRO A 125 -9.48 12.98 -5.64
CA PRO A 125 -10.72 13.75 -5.40
C PRO A 125 -10.54 15.27 -5.39
N GLY A 126 -9.32 15.77 -5.56
CA GLY A 126 -9.01 17.19 -5.47
C GLY A 126 -8.88 17.71 -4.04
N SER A 127 -8.70 19.03 -3.88
CA SER A 127 -8.46 19.68 -2.58
C SER A 127 -9.65 19.65 -1.62
N VAL A 128 -10.86 19.42 -2.14
CA VAL A 128 -12.10 19.45 -1.34
C VAL A 128 -12.29 18.16 -0.54
N SER A 129 -12.08 17.00 -1.17
CA SER A 129 -12.39 15.70 -0.59
C SER A 129 -11.19 14.76 -0.50
N GLY A 130 -10.06 15.08 -1.17
CA GLY A 130 -8.80 14.38 -1.02
C GLY A 130 -8.11 14.72 0.31
N THR A 131 -6.91 14.19 0.51
CA THR A 131 -6.06 14.53 1.65
C THR A 131 -5.79 16.03 1.64
N ARG A 132 -6.06 16.70 2.76
CA ARG A 132 -5.90 18.17 2.85
C ARG A 132 -4.44 18.56 2.97
N PRO A 133 -3.96 19.51 2.14
CA PRO A 133 -2.59 19.99 2.22
C PRO A 133 -2.18 20.48 3.62
N ALA A 134 -3.11 21.02 4.41
CA ALA A 134 -2.85 21.47 5.78
C ALA A 134 -2.39 20.31 6.71
N VAL A 135 -2.98 19.11 6.58
CA VAL A 135 -2.57 17.94 7.38
C VAL A 135 -1.18 17.46 6.95
N VAL A 136 -0.91 17.44 5.65
CA VAL A 136 0.41 17.08 5.10
C VAL A 136 1.47 18.10 5.52
N GLU A 137 1.14 19.39 5.50
CA GLU A 137 2.00 20.47 5.98
C GLU A 137 2.35 20.31 7.46
N ALA A 138 1.36 19.97 8.30
CA ALA A 138 1.58 19.73 9.73
C ALA A 138 2.59 18.59 9.97
N VAL A 139 2.47 17.48 9.25
CA VAL A 139 3.41 16.35 9.33
C VAL A 139 4.80 16.76 8.86
N ILE A 140 4.92 17.47 7.75
CA ILE A 140 6.22 17.92 7.21
C ILE A 140 6.87 18.95 8.13
N LYS A 141 6.14 19.97 8.60
CA LYS A 141 6.65 20.96 9.56
C LYS A 141 7.16 20.29 10.83
N SER A 142 6.43 19.29 11.33
CA SER A 142 6.83 18.52 12.51
C SER A 142 8.16 17.79 12.29
N LEU A 143 8.36 17.11 11.14
CA LEU A 143 9.62 16.47 10.76
C LEU A 143 10.77 17.50 10.64
N LEU A 144 10.52 18.62 9.97
CA LEU A 144 11.52 19.69 9.80
C LEU A 144 11.92 20.29 11.12
N SER A 145 10.99 20.46 12.08
CA SER A 145 11.23 21.05 13.40
C SER A 145 12.22 20.25 14.24
N VAL A 146 12.31 18.93 14.02
CA VAL A 146 13.25 18.03 14.70
C VAL A 146 14.58 17.84 13.96
N GLY A 147 14.79 18.59 12.87
CA GLY A 147 16.02 18.61 12.09
C GLY A 147 16.07 17.59 10.95
N PHE A 148 14.95 16.95 10.60
CA PHE A 148 14.90 16.06 9.44
C PHE A 148 15.01 16.87 8.14
N SER A 149 15.77 16.38 7.16
CA SER A 149 16.04 17.14 5.93
C SER A 149 14.83 17.08 4.97
N GLY A 150 14.38 18.24 4.48
CA GLY A 150 13.32 18.31 3.47
C GLY A 150 13.66 17.54 2.18
N ARG A 151 14.95 17.38 1.84
CA ARG A 151 15.39 16.57 0.68
C ARG A 151 15.11 15.09 0.82
N GLN A 152 14.86 14.61 2.04
CA GLN A 152 14.52 13.22 2.35
C GLN A 152 13.01 12.99 2.43
N ILE A 153 12.18 14.03 2.18
CA ILE A 153 10.71 13.94 2.24
C ILE A 153 10.13 14.04 0.84
N ILE A 154 9.29 13.07 0.48
CA ILE A 154 8.63 12.98 -0.81
C ILE A 154 7.12 12.81 -0.60
N ILE A 155 6.32 13.81 -0.98
CA ILE A 155 4.85 13.66 -1.06
C ILE A 155 4.55 12.84 -2.32
N TRP A 156 3.76 11.79 -2.21
CA TRP A 156 3.50 10.95 -3.38
C TRP A 156 2.07 10.42 -3.46
N ASP A 157 1.67 10.17 -4.70
CA ASP A 157 0.44 9.48 -5.06
C ASP A 157 0.63 8.73 -6.38
N ARG A 158 -0.40 8.15 -6.94
CA ARG A 158 -0.35 7.42 -8.22
C ARG A 158 0.16 8.30 -9.36
N ARG A 159 -0.37 9.52 -9.51
CA ARG A 159 -0.06 10.45 -10.62
C ARG A 159 0.44 11.79 -10.11
N LYS A 160 1.62 12.19 -10.56
CA LYS A 160 2.19 13.50 -10.20
C LYS A 160 1.32 14.68 -10.66
N GLY A 161 0.65 14.54 -11.82
CA GLY A 161 -0.23 15.58 -12.34
C GLY A 161 -1.38 15.94 -11.40
N LEU A 162 -1.93 14.95 -10.67
CA LEU A 162 -2.98 15.18 -9.67
C LEU A 162 -2.44 15.90 -8.43
N LEU A 163 -1.22 15.59 -8.00
CA LEU A 163 -0.55 16.33 -6.92
C LEU A 163 -0.35 17.81 -7.27
N VAL A 164 0.01 18.10 -8.52
CA VAL A 164 0.12 19.47 -9.00
C VAL A 164 -1.24 20.17 -9.03
N ALA A 165 -2.26 19.51 -9.56
CA ALA A 165 -3.61 20.06 -9.65
C ALA A 165 -4.24 20.39 -8.26
N THR A 166 -3.78 19.70 -7.20
CA THR A 166 -4.24 19.90 -5.82
C THR A 166 -3.34 20.81 -4.99
N GLY A 167 -2.31 21.43 -5.61
CA GLY A 167 -1.45 22.41 -4.97
C GLY A 167 -0.28 21.85 -4.15
N TYR A 168 -0.05 20.52 -4.19
CA TYR A 168 1.08 19.91 -3.47
C TYR A 168 2.45 20.32 -4.00
N ASP A 169 2.55 20.72 -5.26
CA ASP A 169 3.79 21.26 -5.83
C ASP A 169 4.17 22.61 -5.21
N GLN A 170 3.19 23.48 -4.93
CA GLN A 170 3.39 24.75 -4.25
C GLN A 170 3.79 24.53 -2.79
N LEU A 171 3.08 23.61 -2.09
CA LEU A 171 3.42 23.22 -0.74
C LEU A 171 4.85 22.67 -0.65
N ALA A 172 5.21 21.77 -1.55
CA ALA A 172 6.53 21.15 -1.60
C ALA A 172 7.65 22.18 -1.84
N LYS A 173 7.45 23.10 -2.77
CA LYS A 173 8.40 24.23 -3.02
C LYS A 173 8.58 25.10 -1.78
N ARG A 174 7.49 25.44 -1.08
CA ARG A 174 7.53 26.27 0.13
C ARG A 174 8.27 25.60 1.28
N LEU A 175 8.12 24.28 1.45
CA LEU A 175 8.73 23.51 2.53
C LEU A 175 10.07 22.86 2.17
N GLY A 176 10.57 23.01 0.93
CA GLY A 176 11.83 22.42 0.50
C GLY A 176 11.80 20.89 0.38
N VAL A 177 10.63 20.30 0.10
CA VAL A 177 10.43 18.87 -0.12
C VAL A 177 10.13 18.58 -1.60
N SER A 178 9.96 17.31 -1.97
CA SER A 178 9.65 16.93 -3.36
C SER A 178 8.30 16.24 -3.50
N ILE A 179 7.79 16.17 -4.74
CA ILE A 179 6.60 15.40 -5.10
C ILE A 179 6.95 14.33 -6.14
N ALA A 180 6.30 13.16 -6.06
CA ALA A 180 6.47 12.09 -7.02
C ALA A 180 5.14 11.39 -7.35
N GLY A 181 5.02 10.88 -8.58
CA GLY A 181 3.94 9.98 -8.98
C GLY A 181 4.49 8.56 -9.20
N SER A 182 3.77 7.52 -8.76
CA SER A 182 4.15 6.13 -9.03
C SER A 182 4.29 5.86 -10.51
N VAL A 183 3.36 6.36 -11.32
CA VAL A 183 3.38 6.25 -12.79
C VAL A 183 4.59 6.96 -13.37
N ASP A 184 4.85 8.20 -12.91
CA ASP A 184 5.96 9.01 -13.43
C ASP A 184 7.33 8.46 -13.02
N TYR A 185 7.40 7.76 -11.86
CA TYR A 185 8.63 7.13 -11.37
C TYR A 185 8.92 5.79 -12.06
N GLY A 186 7.87 5.16 -12.62
CA GLY A 186 7.90 3.87 -13.29
C GLY A 186 7.79 2.68 -12.33
N PHE A 187 7.68 1.49 -12.93
CA PHE A 187 7.37 0.25 -12.23
C PHE A 187 8.53 -0.75 -12.30
N ASP A 188 8.66 -1.57 -11.25
CA ASP A 188 9.72 -2.55 -11.09
C ASP A 188 9.29 -3.89 -11.70
N GLN A 189 10.06 -4.39 -12.69
CA GLN A 189 9.74 -5.64 -13.38
C GLN A 189 9.90 -6.88 -12.50
N ALA A 190 10.68 -6.77 -11.41
CA ALA A 190 10.97 -7.88 -10.52
C ALA A 190 9.94 -8.03 -9.40
N VAL A 191 9.14 -6.98 -9.11
CA VAL A 191 8.20 -6.97 -7.99
C VAL A 191 6.80 -6.67 -8.49
N TYR A 192 5.92 -7.65 -8.42
CA TYR A 192 4.57 -7.55 -8.94
C TYR A 192 3.58 -8.45 -8.19
N TYR A 193 2.32 -8.09 -8.26
CA TYR A 193 1.20 -8.96 -7.93
C TYR A 193 0.69 -9.65 -9.20
N GLU A 194 0.51 -10.97 -9.16
CA GLU A 194 -0.03 -11.74 -10.28
C GLU A 194 -1.33 -12.41 -9.86
N ALA A 195 -2.38 -12.19 -10.66
CA ALA A 195 -3.67 -12.86 -10.49
C ALA A 195 -4.17 -13.37 -11.86
N PRO A 196 -4.98 -14.45 -11.90
CA PRO A 196 -5.53 -14.97 -13.15
C PRO A 196 -6.44 -13.96 -13.87
N LEU A 197 -6.92 -12.94 -13.18
CA LEU A 197 -7.72 -11.86 -13.74
C LEU A 197 -6.90 -11.06 -14.75
N VAL A 198 -7.40 -11.01 -15.98
CA VAL A 198 -6.85 -10.16 -17.03
C VAL A 198 -7.62 -8.85 -17.10
N GLY A 199 -6.95 -7.77 -17.45
CA GLY A 199 -7.56 -6.48 -17.67
C GLY A 199 -6.86 -5.71 -18.77
N ASN A 200 -7.57 -4.76 -19.36
CA ASN A 200 -6.99 -3.85 -20.34
C ASN A 200 -6.02 -2.91 -19.66
N LEU A 201 -4.83 -2.77 -20.24
CA LEU A 201 -3.84 -1.80 -19.81
C LEU A 201 -4.31 -0.39 -20.15
N VAL A 202 -4.16 0.52 -19.21
CA VAL A 202 -4.49 1.93 -19.37
C VAL A 202 -3.22 2.77 -19.37
N PHE A 203 -3.32 4.01 -19.87
CA PHE A 203 -2.17 4.92 -19.87
C PHE A 203 -1.55 5.04 -18.48
N GLY A 204 -0.25 4.79 -18.42
CA GLY A 204 0.54 4.78 -17.18
C GLY A 204 0.82 3.37 -16.63
N ASP A 205 0.19 2.33 -17.15
CA ASP A 205 0.57 0.95 -16.84
C ASP A 205 1.89 0.59 -17.51
N HIS A 206 2.68 -0.27 -16.86
CA HIS A 206 4.05 -0.59 -17.27
C HIS A 206 4.17 -1.19 -18.69
N GLU A 207 3.19 -2.00 -19.07
CA GLU A 207 3.18 -2.68 -20.37
C GLU A 207 2.37 -1.91 -21.43
N PHE A 208 1.79 -0.75 -21.06
CA PHE A 208 1.01 0.05 -21.99
C PHE A 208 1.85 0.52 -23.20
N GLY A 209 1.34 0.27 -24.42
CA GLY A 209 2.03 0.65 -25.65
C GLY A 209 3.17 -0.28 -26.08
N ARG A 210 3.37 -1.43 -25.43
CA ARG A 210 4.23 -2.51 -25.94
C ARG A 210 3.48 -3.36 -26.96
N ASP A 211 4.22 -4.16 -27.76
CA ASP A 211 3.77 -4.82 -28.99
C ASP A 211 2.64 -5.85 -28.85
N GLU A 212 2.08 -6.06 -27.68
CA GLU A 212 1.00 -7.01 -27.44
C GLU A 212 -0.35 -6.29 -27.22
N PRO A 213 -1.50 -6.96 -27.49
CA PRO A 213 -2.80 -6.39 -27.15
C PRO A 213 -2.80 -6.00 -25.67
N GLY A 214 -3.16 -4.74 -25.35
CA GLY A 214 -3.06 -4.10 -24.07
C GLY A 214 -3.79 -4.80 -22.91
N ILE A 215 -3.47 -6.06 -22.65
CA ILE A 215 -4.04 -6.94 -21.63
C ILE A 215 -2.92 -7.41 -20.72
N GLY A 216 -3.10 -7.20 -19.39
CA GLY A 216 -2.14 -7.60 -18.39
C GLY A 216 -2.74 -8.49 -17.29
N ARG A 217 -1.91 -9.37 -16.72
CA ARG A 217 -2.20 -10.20 -15.54
C ARG A 217 -1.41 -9.77 -14.30
N LYS A 218 -0.41 -8.93 -14.51
CA LYS A 218 0.50 -8.46 -13.46
C LYS A 218 0.18 -7.02 -13.11
N SER A 219 0.34 -6.70 -11.84
CA SER A 219 0.33 -5.35 -11.31
C SER A 219 1.71 -5.09 -10.70
N TYR A 220 2.54 -4.32 -11.42
CA TYR A 220 3.92 -4.07 -11.04
C TYR A 220 4.01 -2.98 -9.99
N VAL A 221 4.87 -3.20 -8.98
CA VAL A 221 5.09 -2.22 -7.90
C VAL A 221 5.94 -1.06 -8.42
N SER A 222 5.59 0.15 -7.99
CA SER A 222 6.35 1.35 -8.34
C SER A 222 7.79 1.30 -7.82
N LYS A 223 8.75 1.70 -8.67
CA LYS A 223 10.16 1.87 -8.29
C LYS A 223 10.36 2.88 -7.18
N LEU A 224 9.41 3.80 -7.01
CA LEU A 224 9.41 4.70 -5.86
C LEU A 224 9.41 3.91 -4.55
N LEU A 225 8.58 2.86 -4.46
CA LEU A 225 8.49 1.99 -3.29
C LEU A 225 9.62 0.96 -3.22
N THR A 226 10.00 0.34 -4.34
CA THR A 226 11.01 -0.72 -4.32
C THR A 226 12.44 -0.20 -4.18
N GLN A 227 12.75 1.00 -4.70
CA GLN A 227 14.12 1.48 -4.87
C GLN A 227 14.43 2.80 -4.14
N LYS A 228 13.42 3.63 -3.84
CA LYS A 228 13.65 4.99 -3.34
C LYS A 228 13.26 5.17 -1.88
N LEU A 229 12.01 4.87 -1.53
CA LEU A 229 11.48 5.11 -0.19
C LEU A 229 11.95 4.03 0.79
N THR A 230 12.36 4.43 1.99
CA THR A 230 12.69 3.50 3.07
C THR A 230 11.59 3.45 4.12
N ARG A 231 10.83 4.54 4.29
CA ARG A 231 9.66 4.64 5.17
C ARG A 231 8.49 5.31 4.47
N VAL A 232 7.29 4.89 4.84
CA VAL A 232 6.05 5.44 4.31
C VAL A 232 5.14 5.85 5.45
N ILE A 233 4.67 7.10 5.41
CA ILE A 233 3.58 7.62 6.20
C ILE A 233 2.37 7.72 5.26
N GLN A 234 1.23 7.19 5.66
CA GLN A 234 0.00 7.33 4.91
C GLN A 234 -0.89 8.39 5.54
N ILE A 235 -1.40 9.32 4.73
CA ILE A 235 -2.39 10.31 5.16
C ILE A 235 -3.58 10.21 4.22
N HIS A 236 -4.67 9.62 4.69
CA HIS A 236 -5.87 9.45 3.89
C HIS A 236 -7.06 10.22 4.48
N PRO A 237 -7.93 10.79 3.62
CA PRO A 237 -9.15 11.46 4.09
C PRO A 237 -10.19 10.44 4.54
N MET A 238 -11.08 10.83 5.44
CA MET A 238 -12.28 10.06 5.76
C MET A 238 -13.32 10.23 4.63
N LEU A 239 -13.11 9.51 3.55
CA LEU A 239 -13.89 9.59 2.31
C LEU A 239 -14.51 8.24 1.98
N ASN A 240 -15.82 8.20 1.68
CA ASN A 240 -16.47 6.96 1.27
C ASN A 240 -15.91 6.42 -0.06
N HIS A 241 -15.90 5.10 -0.19
CA HIS A 241 -15.54 4.39 -1.42
C HIS A 241 -16.53 3.26 -1.69
N TYR A 242 -16.90 3.08 -2.96
CA TYR A 242 -17.94 2.11 -3.36
C TYR A 242 -17.59 0.68 -2.96
N LEU A 243 -16.41 0.17 -3.35
CA LEU A 243 -15.96 -1.19 -3.07
C LEU A 243 -15.30 -1.34 -1.69
N GLY A 244 -14.52 -0.37 -1.26
CA GLY A 244 -13.75 -0.45 -0.01
C GLY A 244 -14.47 0.11 1.22
N GLY A 245 -15.68 0.68 1.08
CA GLY A 245 -16.40 1.35 2.16
C GLY A 245 -15.77 2.71 2.54
N VAL A 246 -14.46 2.78 2.62
CA VAL A 246 -13.65 3.99 2.77
C VAL A 246 -12.50 3.97 1.76
N ASN A 247 -12.15 5.12 1.18
CA ASN A 247 -10.93 5.30 0.40
C ASN A 247 -9.75 5.52 1.36
N GLY A 248 -9.46 4.47 2.11
CA GLY A 248 -8.55 4.50 3.23
C GLY A 248 -7.14 4.00 2.89
N HIS A 249 -6.44 3.57 3.93
CA HIS A 249 -5.02 3.26 3.87
C HIS A 249 -4.73 1.98 3.08
N VAL A 250 -5.56 0.93 3.26
CA VAL A 250 -5.38 -0.35 2.57
C VAL A 250 -5.63 -0.17 1.06
N VAL A 251 -6.75 0.45 0.70
CA VAL A 251 -7.10 0.74 -0.69
C VAL A 251 -6.08 1.69 -1.33
N GLY A 252 -5.76 2.78 -0.65
CA GLY A 252 -4.88 3.82 -1.18
C GLY A 252 -3.43 3.36 -1.37
N LEU A 253 -2.91 2.49 -0.50
CA LEU A 253 -1.58 1.92 -0.67
C LEU A 253 -1.53 0.97 -1.86
N ALA A 254 -2.50 0.06 -1.97
CA ALA A 254 -2.56 -0.90 -3.06
C ALA A 254 -2.70 -0.19 -4.41
N THR A 255 -3.74 0.64 -4.58
CA THR A 255 -4.05 1.29 -5.86
C THR A 255 -3.04 2.37 -6.25
N GLY A 256 -2.41 3.02 -5.27
CA GLY A 256 -1.37 4.01 -5.49
C GLY A 256 0.02 3.40 -5.71
N GLY A 257 0.27 2.20 -5.17
CA GLY A 257 1.58 1.54 -5.19
C GLY A 257 1.86 0.68 -6.41
N VAL A 258 0.82 0.22 -7.14
CA VAL A 258 0.97 -0.62 -8.32
C VAL A 258 0.30 -0.04 -9.55
N ASP A 259 0.69 -0.53 -10.73
CA ASP A 259 -0.05 -0.33 -11.99
C ASP A 259 -1.21 -1.33 -12.14
N ASN A 260 -1.89 -1.28 -13.28
CA ASN A 260 -2.92 -2.24 -13.71
C ASN A 260 -3.91 -2.66 -12.58
N SER A 261 -4.30 -1.71 -11.72
CA SER A 261 -5.21 -1.96 -10.59
C SER A 261 -6.68 -1.96 -10.99
N LEU A 262 -7.05 -1.33 -12.13
CA LEU A 262 -8.44 -1.23 -12.58
C LEU A 262 -9.05 -2.58 -12.95
N ARG A 263 -8.23 -3.60 -13.24
CA ARG A 263 -8.70 -4.97 -13.51
C ARG A 263 -9.49 -5.60 -12.37
N PHE A 264 -9.37 -5.08 -11.15
CA PHE A 264 -10.10 -5.59 -9.98
C PHE A 264 -11.41 -4.86 -9.72
N THR A 265 -11.64 -3.67 -10.29
CA THR A 265 -12.77 -2.81 -9.96
C THR A 265 -14.11 -3.25 -10.56
N LEU A 266 -14.11 -4.22 -11.46
CA LEU A 266 -15.30 -4.75 -12.12
C LEU A 266 -16.00 -5.87 -11.33
N ASP A 267 -15.33 -6.44 -10.34
CA ASP A 267 -15.81 -7.55 -9.54
C ASP A 267 -15.47 -7.30 -8.07
N GLU A 268 -16.49 -7.17 -7.24
CA GLU A 268 -16.35 -6.81 -5.82
C GLU A 268 -15.57 -7.86 -5.03
N ASP A 269 -15.82 -9.15 -5.27
CA ASP A 269 -15.13 -10.23 -4.56
C ASP A 269 -13.63 -10.23 -4.90
N ARG A 270 -13.31 -10.02 -6.18
CA ARG A 270 -11.92 -9.91 -6.63
C ARG A 270 -11.21 -8.66 -6.09
N TYR A 271 -11.94 -7.58 -5.96
CA TYR A 271 -11.39 -6.37 -5.35
C TYR A 271 -11.04 -6.62 -3.87
N HIS A 272 -11.94 -7.30 -3.14
CA HIS A 272 -11.75 -7.61 -1.73
C HIS A 272 -10.63 -8.63 -1.48
N GLU A 273 -10.26 -9.46 -2.46
CA GLU A 273 -9.11 -10.36 -2.41
C GLU A 273 -7.80 -9.63 -2.80
N ALA A 274 -7.80 -9.00 -3.98
CA ALA A 274 -6.59 -8.46 -4.57
C ALA A 274 -6.00 -7.26 -3.80
N ILE A 275 -6.83 -6.37 -3.26
CA ILE A 275 -6.35 -5.18 -2.56
C ILE A 275 -5.53 -5.54 -1.31
N PRO A 276 -5.99 -6.41 -0.39
CA PRO A 276 -5.17 -6.86 0.73
C PRO A 276 -3.91 -7.63 0.29
N GLU A 277 -4.01 -8.50 -0.72
CA GLU A 277 -2.86 -9.26 -1.23
C GLU A 277 -1.77 -8.35 -1.81
N ILE A 278 -2.15 -7.29 -2.53
CA ILE A 278 -1.21 -6.27 -3.00
C ILE A 278 -0.56 -5.54 -1.83
N CYS A 279 -1.34 -5.14 -0.83
CA CYS A 279 -0.81 -4.50 0.37
C CYS A 279 0.19 -5.37 1.11
N ALA A 280 -0.01 -6.69 1.13
CA ALA A 280 0.86 -7.66 1.79
C ALA A 280 2.24 -7.82 1.11
N ILE A 281 2.46 -7.22 -0.07
CA ILE A 281 3.78 -7.23 -0.70
C ILE A 281 4.77 -6.48 0.21
N PRO A 282 5.90 -7.10 0.61
CA PRO A 282 6.84 -6.50 1.56
C PRO A 282 7.34 -5.09 1.17
N ALA A 283 7.50 -4.84 -0.14
CA ALA A 283 7.91 -3.53 -0.65
C ALA A 283 6.88 -2.41 -0.35
N LEU A 284 5.62 -2.76 -0.05
CA LEU A 284 4.58 -1.84 0.37
C LEU A 284 4.46 -1.81 1.90
N TYR A 285 4.15 -2.96 2.52
CA TYR A 285 3.73 -3.02 3.91
C TYR A 285 4.87 -2.81 4.91
N ASP A 286 6.05 -3.42 4.71
CA ASP A 286 7.16 -3.38 5.66
C ASP A 286 7.75 -1.97 5.84
N LYS A 287 7.44 -1.07 4.94
CA LYS A 287 7.90 0.33 4.99
C LYS A 287 6.97 1.26 5.75
N LEU A 288 5.77 0.78 6.14
CA LEU A 288 4.83 1.62 6.88
C LEU A 288 5.40 2.03 8.23
N ALA A 289 5.44 3.33 8.48
CA ALA A 289 5.80 3.90 9.76
C ALA A 289 4.55 4.01 10.65
N PHE A 290 3.55 4.72 10.14
CA PHE A 290 2.21 4.82 10.70
C PHE A 290 1.23 5.34 9.64
N SER A 291 -0.05 5.29 9.96
CA SER A 291 -1.15 5.83 9.17
C SER A 291 -1.90 6.91 9.93
N LEU A 292 -2.33 7.95 9.22
CA LEU A 292 -3.04 9.10 9.75
C LEU A 292 -4.33 9.32 8.95
N VAL A 293 -5.47 9.39 9.63
CA VAL A 293 -6.74 9.77 9.00
C VAL A 293 -6.93 11.27 9.12
N ASP A 294 -7.05 11.93 7.97
CA ASP A 294 -7.59 13.29 7.86
C ASP A 294 -9.11 13.23 7.98
N ALA A 295 -9.61 13.30 9.20
CA ALA A 295 -11.02 13.38 9.53
C ALA A 295 -11.45 14.81 9.91
N LEU A 296 -10.74 15.83 9.42
CA LEU A 296 -11.17 17.22 9.61
C LEU A 296 -12.56 17.43 9.03
N ILE A 297 -12.78 16.91 7.82
CA ILE A 297 -14.09 16.84 7.19
C ILE A 297 -14.27 15.45 6.62
N SER A 298 -15.30 14.73 7.05
CA SER A 298 -15.68 13.43 6.52
C SER A 298 -16.68 13.59 5.38
N GLN A 299 -16.46 12.91 4.26
CA GLN A 299 -17.45 12.82 3.17
C GLN A 299 -18.01 11.39 3.12
N TYR A 300 -19.34 11.26 3.30
CA TYR A 300 -20.01 9.97 3.43
C TYR A 300 -20.74 9.51 2.16
N GLN A 301 -20.73 10.31 1.08
CA GLN A 301 -21.32 9.99 -0.22
C GLN A 301 -20.60 10.75 -1.32
N GLY A 302 -20.56 10.19 -2.53
CA GLY A 302 -20.02 10.84 -3.73
C GLY A 302 -18.63 10.37 -4.13
N GLU A 303 -17.93 9.61 -3.28
CA GLU A 303 -16.63 9.01 -3.58
C GLU A 303 -15.59 10.07 -4.00
N GLU A 304 -14.93 9.86 -5.13
CA GLU A 304 -13.91 10.76 -5.68
C GLU A 304 -14.46 12.09 -6.21
N ARG A 305 -15.76 12.32 -6.09
CA ARG A 305 -16.39 13.61 -6.42
C ARG A 305 -16.52 14.46 -5.17
N GLY A 306 -16.03 15.69 -5.23
CA GLY A 306 -16.10 16.65 -4.13
C GLY A 306 -17.52 17.14 -3.85
N PHE A 307 -18.30 16.39 -3.09
CA PHE A 307 -19.69 16.69 -2.75
C PHE A 307 -19.82 17.18 -1.31
N LEU A 308 -19.58 18.47 -1.08
CA LEU A 308 -19.68 19.09 0.25
C LEU A 308 -21.04 18.89 0.93
N GLN A 309 -22.12 18.80 0.16
CA GLN A 309 -23.46 18.51 0.70
C GLN A 309 -23.59 17.13 1.36
N TYR A 310 -22.65 16.24 1.12
CA TYR A 310 -22.56 14.93 1.77
C TYR A 310 -21.37 14.85 2.72
N SER A 311 -21.02 15.97 3.34
CA SER A 311 -19.88 16.06 4.25
C SER A 311 -20.31 16.47 5.65
N THR A 312 -19.50 16.08 6.63
CA THR A 312 -19.62 16.46 8.04
C THR A 312 -18.29 16.98 8.53
N VAL A 313 -18.26 18.17 9.11
CA VAL A 313 -17.09 18.71 9.81
C VAL A 313 -16.92 17.95 11.12
N LEU A 314 -15.80 17.28 11.32
CA LEU A 314 -15.46 16.55 12.53
C LEU A 314 -14.35 17.25 13.33
N GLY A 315 -13.42 17.95 12.65
CA GLY A 315 -12.25 18.56 13.28
C GLY A 315 -11.32 17.53 13.96
N GLU A 316 -11.20 16.33 13.38
CA GLU A 316 -10.55 15.19 14.01
C GLU A 316 -9.36 14.69 13.19
N LEU A 317 -8.28 14.28 13.87
CA LEU A 317 -7.18 13.46 13.31
C LEU A 317 -7.12 12.15 14.07
N ARG A 318 -6.79 11.03 13.38
CA ARG A 318 -6.58 9.70 13.98
C ARG A 318 -5.27 9.10 13.54
N ILE A 319 -4.53 8.50 14.47
CA ILE A 319 -3.25 7.83 14.20
C ILE A 319 -3.27 6.37 14.64
N SER A 320 -2.62 5.50 13.87
CA SER A 320 -2.31 4.12 14.25
C SER A 320 -1.15 3.55 13.42
N LYS A 321 -0.47 2.54 13.95
CA LYS A 321 0.38 1.64 13.14
C LYS A 321 -0.45 0.62 12.35
N ASP A 322 -1.69 0.43 12.73
CA ASP A 322 -2.62 -0.51 12.11
C ASP A 322 -3.53 0.21 11.10
N PRO A 323 -3.24 0.10 9.79
CA PRO A 323 -4.04 0.75 8.77
C PRO A 323 -5.44 0.15 8.63
N VAL A 324 -5.60 -1.16 8.93
CA VAL A 324 -6.89 -1.87 8.86
C VAL A 324 -7.84 -1.35 9.94
N ALA A 325 -7.35 -1.23 11.18
CA ALA A 325 -8.14 -0.70 12.29
C ALA A 325 -8.62 0.74 12.03
N LEU A 326 -7.75 1.60 11.46
CA LEU A 326 -8.13 2.97 11.07
C LEU A 326 -9.22 2.97 10.00
N ASP A 327 -9.10 2.12 8.98
CA ASP A 327 -10.06 2.05 7.88
C ASP A 327 -11.41 1.50 8.36
N VAL A 328 -11.40 0.48 9.21
CA VAL A 328 -12.62 -0.08 9.83
C VAL A 328 -13.36 0.97 10.65
N LEU A 329 -12.67 1.70 11.54
CA LEU A 329 -13.28 2.77 12.33
C LEU A 329 -13.79 3.94 11.47
N SER A 330 -13.07 4.26 10.39
CA SER A 330 -13.48 5.29 9.43
C SER A 330 -14.73 4.87 8.66
N MET A 331 -14.78 3.61 8.20
CA MET A 331 -15.97 3.04 7.54
C MET A 331 -17.17 2.98 8.47
N MET A 332 -16.98 2.65 9.76
CA MET A 332 -18.06 2.66 10.74
C MET A 332 -18.62 4.08 10.92
N GLU A 333 -17.78 5.10 11.00
CA GLU A 333 -18.19 6.49 11.11
C GLU A 333 -18.92 6.96 9.84
N ILE A 334 -18.40 6.68 8.65
CA ILE A 334 -19.07 6.94 7.37
C ILE A 334 -20.44 6.25 7.35
N ASN A 335 -20.55 4.98 7.74
CA ASN A 335 -21.80 4.26 7.79
C ASN A 335 -22.79 4.84 8.81
N ARG A 336 -22.30 5.39 9.93
CA ARG A 336 -23.13 6.11 10.91
C ARG A 336 -23.75 7.35 10.27
N GLN A 337 -22.95 8.17 9.57
CA GLN A 337 -23.39 9.39 8.87
C GLN A 337 -24.39 9.07 7.74
N ARG A 338 -24.10 8.04 6.93
CA ARG A 338 -25.01 7.53 5.89
C ARG A 338 -26.36 7.14 6.46
N ASN A 339 -26.35 6.38 7.55
CA ASN A 339 -27.59 5.95 8.21
C ASN A 339 -28.42 7.15 8.73
N GLN A 340 -27.76 8.14 9.34
CA GLN A 340 -28.42 9.37 9.80
C GLN A 340 -29.01 10.19 8.65
N SER A 341 -28.40 10.10 7.45
CA SER A 341 -28.88 10.77 6.22
C SER A 341 -29.85 9.91 5.41
N GLY A 342 -30.31 8.76 5.93
CA GLY A 342 -31.24 7.86 5.23
C GLY A 342 -30.61 7.04 4.10
N LEU A 343 -29.28 7.00 3.99
CA LEU A 343 -28.57 6.24 2.97
C LEU A 343 -28.23 4.82 3.43
N LYS A 344 -28.12 3.87 2.48
CA LYS A 344 -27.73 2.50 2.78
C LYS A 344 -26.27 2.43 3.24
N ARG A 345 -26.00 1.50 4.16
CA ARG A 345 -24.63 1.19 4.64
C ARG A 345 -23.84 0.39 3.60
N HIS A 346 -22.52 0.58 3.57
CA HIS A 346 -21.59 -0.29 2.86
C HIS A 346 -21.34 -1.56 3.69
N ARG A 347 -22.04 -2.64 3.40
CA ARG A 347 -21.93 -3.89 4.20
C ARG A 347 -20.88 -4.86 3.66
N SER A 348 -20.77 -4.96 2.35
CA SER A 348 -19.84 -5.88 1.67
C SER A 348 -18.37 -5.55 1.92
N ALA A 349 -18.03 -4.28 2.04
CA ALA A 349 -16.66 -3.81 2.23
C ALA A 349 -15.94 -4.41 3.46
N PHE A 350 -16.66 -4.92 4.47
CA PHE A 350 -16.03 -5.61 5.61
C PHE A 350 -15.24 -6.85 5.20
N GLN A 351 -15.58 -7.49 4.08
CA GLN A 351 -14.83 -8.65 3.59
C GLN A 351 -13.40 -8.29 3.22
N LEU A 352 -13.17 -7.13 2.61
CA LEU A 352 -11.82 -6.62 2.32
C LEU A 352 -10.94 -6.58 3.57
N TYR A 353 -11.47 -6.04 4.68
CA TYR A 353 -10.71 -5.89 5.93
C TYR A 353 -10.50 -7.21 6.66
N ARG A 354 -11.47 -8.15 6.58
CA ARG A 354 -11.27 -9.52 7.07
C ARG A 354 -10.15 -10.24 6.30
N ASN A 355 -10.10 -10.08 4.99
CA ASN A 355 -9.03 -10.63 4.18
C ASN A 355 -7.68 -9.98 4.53
N ALA A 356 -7.67 -8.68 4.80
CA ALA A 356 -6.47 -7.99 5.27
C ALA A 356 -5.99 -8.52 6.64
N GLU A 357 -6.89 -8.80 7.57
CA GLU A 357 -6.56 -9.40 8.86
C GLU A 357 -6.00 -10.82 8.72
N LEU A 358 -6.58 -11.65 7.83
CA LEU A 358 -6.05 -12.98 7.52
C LEU A 358 -4.60 -12.94 6.98
N LEU A 359 -4.24 -11.85 6.28
CA LEU A 359 -2.89 -11.58 5.79
C LEU A 359 -2.01 -10.85 6.82
N GLN A 360 -2.47 -10.69 8.06
CA GLN A 360 -1.76 -10.04 9.16
C GLN A 360 -1.42 -8.56 8.91
N LEU A 361 -2.24 -7.86 8.12
CA LEU A 361 -2.08 -6.43 7.83
C LEU A 361 -2.67 -5.54 8.92
N GLY A 362 -3.44 -6.09 9.85
CA GLY A 362 -4.05 -5.37 10.97
C GLY A 362 -5.31 -6.04 11.46
N VAL A 363 -6.06 -5.35 12.32
CA VAL A 363 -7.23 -5.85 13.04
C VAL A 363 -8.52 -5.35 12.40
N SER A 364 -9.40 -6.26 11.98
CA SER A 364 -10.68 -5.94 11.34
C SER A 364 -11.89 -6.01 12.30
N ASP A 365 -11.76 -6.72 13.42
CA ASP A 365 -12.83 -6.79 14.42
C ASP A 365 -12.83 -5.55 15.31
N PRO A 366 -13.90 -4.72 15.28
CA PRO A 366 -13.97 -3.52 16.11
C PRO A 366 -13.85 -3.79 17.62
N SER A 367 -14.20 -4.98 18.09
CA SER A 367 -14.07 -5.36 19.51
C SER A 367 -12.61 -5.52 19.97
N ASN A 368 -11.70 -5.71 19.01
CA ASN A 368 -10.26 -5.83 19.22
C ASN A 368 -9.51 -4.52 18.87
N ILE A 369 -10.23 -3.40 18.72
CA ILE A 369 -9.66 -2.07 18.48
C ILE A 369 -9.85 -1.20 19.71
N LEU A 370 -8.74 -0.80 20.33
CA LEU A 370 -8.73 0.18 21.41
C LEU A 370 -8.73 1.59 20.81
N PHE A 371 -9.91 2.23 20.81
CA PHE A 371 -10.07 3.59 20.33
C PHE A 371 -10.08 4.59 21.49
N GLU A 372 -9.07 5.45 21.55
CA GLU A 372 -8.90 6.45 22.59
C GLU A 372 -8.92 7.86 21.99
N ARG A 373 -9.43 8.83 22.77
CA ARG A 373 -9.38 10.23 22.39
C ARG A 373 -8.58 11.02 23.42
N ILE A 374 -7.56 11.73 22.95
CA ILE A 374 -6.86 12.71 23.79
C ILE A 374 -7.63 14.03 23.83
N ARG A 375 -7.46 14.77 24.90
CA ARG A 375 -8.09 16.08 25.10
C ARG A 375 -7.19 17.18 24.56
#